data_309f0fcdb03b6daa3788586901837c80
#
_entry.id   309f0fcdb03b6daa3788586901837c80
#
_cell.length_a   1.000
_cell.length_b   1.000
_cell.length_c   1.000
_cell.angle_alpha   90.00
_cell.angle_beta   90.00
_cell.angle_gamma   90.00
#
_symmetry.space_group_name_H-M   'P 1'
#
loop_
_entity.id
_entity.type
_entity.pdbx_description
1 polymer ?
#
loop_
_entity_poly.entity_id
_entity_poly.type
_entity_poly.pdbx_seq_one_letter_code
_entity_poly.pdbx_strand_id
1 'polypeptide(L)'
;ASLVGSEMCIRDRIDYQAISYYADPTKKKEGPKSMDEVDPELIKTFNKLGIPLEEQMALSGMAVDAVMDSVSVKTTFKETLMEKGIIFCSFSEAVREHPDLVKKYMGSVVGYRDNFFAALNSAVFSDGSFVYIPKGVRCPMELSTYFRINARNTGQFERTLIVADDDSYVSYL
;
A
#
# COMPACT_ATOMS: atom_id res chain seq x y z
N ALA A 1 -16.47 -24.60 -9.89
CA ALA A 1 -16.68 -24.75 -8.47
C ALA A 1 -17.95 -23.98 -8.09
N SER A 2 -18.90 -24.68 -7.50
CA SER A 2 -20.18 -24.10 -7.07
C SER A 2 -19.95 -23.22 -5.85
N LEU A 3 -20.19 -21.92 -5.97
CA LEU A 3 -20.21 -21.00 -4.86
C LEU A 3 -21.54 -21.10 -4.15
N VAL A 4 -21.57 -21.74 -3.00
CA VAL A 4 -22.79 -22.03 -2.25
C VAL A 4 -23.07 -20.96 -1.19
N GLY A 5 -24.25 -20.40 -1.24
CA GLY A 5 -24.99 -19.78 -0.13
C GLY A 5 -24.50 -18.43 0.38
N SER A 6 -23.63 -18.38 1.38
CA SER A 6 -23.28 -17.14 2.11
C SER A 6 -22.46 -16.12 1.32
N GLU A 7 -21.61 -16.57 0.40
CA GLU A 7 -20.80 -15.69 -0.43
C GLU A 7 -21.62 -14.96 -1.51
N MET A 8 -22.67 -15.58 -2.00
CA MET A 8 -23.59 -14.98 -2.98
C MET A 8 -24.30 -13.76 -2.39
N CYS A 9 -24.78 -13.86 -1.14
CA CYS A 9 -25.49 -12.76 -0.48
C CYS A 9 -24.62 -11.52 -0.21
N ILE A 10 -23.30 -11.69 -0.05
CA ILE A 10 -22.36 -10.56 0.11
C ILE A 10 -22.11 -9.90 -1.23
N ARG A 11 -22.02 -10.68 -2.30
CA ARG A 11 -21.74 -10.19 -3.67
C ARG A 11 -22.92 -9.45 -4.30
N ASP A 12 -24.14 -9.84 -3.99
CA ASP A 12 -25.37 -9.21 -4.52
C ASP A 12 -25.54 -7.74 -4.13
N ARG A 13 -24.78 -7.29 -3.11
CA ARG A 13 -24.82 -5.89 -2.64
C ARG A 13 -23.75 -5.02 -3.29
N ILE A 14 -22.83 -5.60 -4.05
CA ILE A 14 -21.70 -4.88 -4.67
C ILE A 14 -21.87 -4.97 -6.18
N ASP A 15 -22.11 -3.84 -6.80
CA ASP A 15 -22.07 -3.73 -8.26
C ASP A 15 -20.62 -3.56 -8.73
N TYR A 16 -19.98 -4.68 -9.02
CA TYR A 16 -18.60 -4.70 -9.49
C TYR A 16 -18.39 -4.00 -10.85
N GLN A 17 -19.46 -3.84 -11.64
CA GLN A 17 -19.39 -3.13 -12.91
C GLN A 17 -19.40 -1.61 -12.72
N ALA A 18 -19.96 -1.12 -11.62
CA ALA A 18 -20.00 0.31 -11.28
C ALA A 18 -18.73 0.81 -10.59
N ILE A 19 -17.80 -0.09 -10.19
CA ILE A 19 -16.57 0.28 -9.53
C ILE A 19 -15.53 0.73 -10.56
N SER A 20 -14.91 1.90 -10.33
CA SER A 20 -13.69 2.29 -11.03
C SER A 20 -12.48 1.64 -10.36
N TYR A 21 -11.77 0.77 -11.08
CA TYR A 21 -10.60 0.04 -10.58
C TYR A 21 -9.28 0.78 -10.75
N TYR A 22 -9.32 1.92 -11.43
CA TYR A 22 -8.14 2.76 -11.65
C TYR A 22 -8.51 4.24 -11.57
N ALA A 23 -7.75 5.00 -10.79
CA ALA A 23 -7.82 6.46 -10.76
C ALA A 23 -6.49 7.02 -11.26
N ASP A 24 -6.55 7.82 -12.34
CA ASP A 24 -5.36 8.41 -12.93
C ASP A 24 -4.82 9.54 -12.03
N PRO A 25 -3.61 9.39 -11.46
CA PRO A 25 -3.02 10.39 -10.57
C PRO A 25 -2.64 11.68 -11.30
N THR A 26 -2.48 11.64 -12.63
CA THR A 26 -2.09 12.81 -13.42
C THR A 26 -3.21 13.83 -13.60
N LYS A 27 -4.46 13.44 -13.33
CA LYS A 27 -5.65 14.33 -13.42
C LYS A 27 -5.92 15.13 -12.14
N LYS A 28 -4.97 15.26 -11.25
CA LYS A 28 -5.15 15.98 -9.98
C LYS A 28 -5.36 17.46 -10.17
N LYS A 29 -6.34 18.00 -9.42
CA LYS A 29 -6.37 19.42 -9.06
C LYS A 29 -5.15 19.72 -8.19
N GLU A 30 -4.62 20.95 -8.27
CA GLU A 30 -3.57 21.39 -7.36
C GLU A 30 -3.94 21.03 -5.93
N GLY A 31 -3.00 20.36 -5.22
CA GLY A 31 -3.19 20.02 -3.82
C GLY A 31 -3.23 21.25 -2.93
N PRO A 32 -3.64 21.12 -1.67
CA PRO A 32 -3.67 22.22 -0.71
C PRO A 32 -2.26 22.82 -0.56
N LYS A 33 -2.19 24.15 -0.47
CA LYS A 33 -0.94 24.92 -0.32
C LYS A 33 -0.50 25.03 1.15
N SER A 34 -1.44 24.82 2.07
CA SER A 34 -1.17 24.83 3.51
C SER A 34 -2.02 23.80 4.23
N MET A 35 -1.62 23.44 5.48
CA MET A 35 -2.40 22.54 6.32
C MET A 35 -3.79 23.08 6.68
N ASP A 36 -3.99 24.40 6.61
CA ASP A 36 -5.29 25.04 6.88
C ASP A 36 -6.32 24.79 5.79
N GLU A 37 -5.86 24.44 4.60
CA GLU A 37 -6.71 24.07 3.45
C GLU A 37 -7.06 22.57 3.43
N VAL A 38 -6.43 21.79 4.31
CA VAL A 38 -6.68 20.35 4.44
C VAL A 38 -7.97 20.14 5.23
N ASP A 39 -8.77 19.13 4.80
CA ASP A 39 -9.99 18.75 5.49
C ASP A 39 -9.74 18.51 7.00
N PRO A 40 -10.41 19.25 7.91
CA PRO A 40 -10.22 19.10 9.35
C PRO A 40 -10.49 17.69 9.89
N GLU A 41 -11.40 16.94 9.27
CA GLU A 41 -11.65 15.54 9.66
C GLU A 41 -10.47 14.64 9.33
N LEU A 42 -9.75 14.97 8.28
CA LEU A 42 -8.54 14.28 7.92
C LEU A 42 -7.42 14.51 8.93
N ILE A 43 -7.18 15.76 9.28
CA ILE A 43 -6.18 16.15 10.30
C ILE A 43 -6.51 15.46 11.63
N LYS A 44 -7.77 15.44 12.01
CA LYS A 44 -8.22 14.74 13.22
C LYS A 44 -7.93 13.24 13.16
N THR A 45 -8.10 12.63 11.99
CA THR A 45 -7.79 11.22 11.77
C THR A 45 -6.29 10.96 11.89
N PHE A 46 -5.45 11.79 11.28
CA PHE A 46 -4.01 11.70 11.37
C PHE A 46 -3.51 11.81 12.82
N ASN A 47 -4.04 12.78 13.55
CA ASN A 47 -3.71 12.98 14.97
C ASN A 47 -4.14 11.76 15.82
N LYS A 48 -5.31 11.19 15.52
CA LYS A 48 -5.80 9.98 16.21
C LYS A 48 -4.91 8.76 15.94
N LEU A 49 -4.35 8.66 14.74
CA LEU A 49 -3.45 7.59 14.33
C LEU A 49 -1.99 7.85 14.75
N GLY A 50 -1.70 9.02 15.34
CA GLY A 50 -0.35 9.36 15.76
C GLY A 50 0.62 9.62 14.62
N ILE A 51 0.11 9.98 13.43
CA ILE A 51 0.93 10.24 12.25
C ILE A 51 1.73 11.53 12.44
N PRO A 52 3.07 11.53 12.27
CA PRO A 52 3.89 12.73 12.40
C PRO A 52 3.48 13.84 11.43
N LEU A 53 3.67 15.11 11.84
CA LEU A 53 3.25 16.27 11.04
C LEU A 53 3.83 16.27 9.61
N GLU A 54 5.08 15.86 9.44
CA GLU A 54 5.73 15.77 8.13
C GLU A 54 5.03 14.76 7.21
N GLU A 55 4.62 13.61 7.76
CA GLU A 55 3.85 12.61 7.04
C GLU A 55 2.42 13.09 6.77
N GLN A 56 1.80 13.80 7.72
CA GLN A 56 0.49 14.42 7.51
C GLN A 56 0.52 15.39 6.33
N MET A 57 1.56 16.21 6.22
CA MET A 57 1.76 17.14 5.11
C MET A 57 1.90 16.38 3.78
N ALA A 58 2.70 15.34 3.74
CA ALA A 58 2.88 14.49 2.57
C ALA A 58 1.57 13.79 2.16
N LEU A 59 0.86 13.20 3.13
CA LEU A 59 -0.42 12.52 2.91
C LEU A 59 -1.56 13.49 2.52
N SER A 60 -1.45 14.75 2.86
CA SER A 60 -2.43 15.78 2.49
C SER A 60 -2.26 16.32 1.07
N GLY A 61 -1.22 15.91 0.35
CA GLY A 61 -0.94 16.37 -1.01
C GLY A 61 -0.32 17.76 -1.09
N MET A 62 0.22 18.25 0.01
CA MET A 62 1.07 19.43 -0.02
C MET A 62 2.34 19.13 -0.81
N ALA A 63 2.82 20.10 -1.58
CA ALA A 63 3.97 19.99 -2.47
C ALA A 63 5.31 19.85 -1.72
N VAL A 64 5.41 18.80 -0.95
CA VAL A 64 6.69 18.22 -0.57
C VAL A 64 6.81 17.02 -1.49
N ASP A 65 7.78 16.96 -2.38
CA ASP A 65 8.06 15.94 -3.40
C ASP A 65 7.53 14.49 -3.12
N ALA A 66 6.26 14.37 -2.82
CA ALA A 66 5.59 13.14 -2.49
C ALA A 66 4.52 12.87 -3.54
N VAL A 67 4.81 11.96 -4.43
CA VAL A 67 3.85 11.40 -5.39
C VAL A 67 2.74 10.72 -4.62
N MET A 68 1.58 11.37 -4.52
CA MET A 68 0.36 10.76 -3.99
C MET A 68 -0.35 10.01 -5.10
N ASP A 69 -0.72 8.81 -4.84
CA ASP A 69 -1.49 7.74 -5.48
C ASP A 69 -0.67 6.51 -5.88
N SER A 70 0.59 6.52 -5.70
CA SER A 70 1.38 5.33 -5.48
C SER A 70 2.01 5.46 -4.11
N VAL A 71 2.06 4.39 -3.38
CA VAL A 71 2.67 4.33 -2.05
C VAL A 71 4.08 4.88 -2.14
N SER A 72 4.25 6.17 -1.91
CA SER A 72 5.57 6.70 -1.68
C SER A 72 5.88 6.43 -0.22
N VAL A 73 6.53 5.29 0.03
CA VAL A 73 7.12 5.04 1.35
C VAL A 73 8.35 5.96 1.45
N LYS A 74 8.12 7.23 1.74
CA LYS A 74 9.16 8.10 2.24
C LYS A 74 9.41 7.70 3.69
N THR A 75 10.13 6.61 3.87
CA THR A 75 10.56 6.23 5.20
C THR A 75 11.61 7.23 5.64
N THR A 76 11.33 7.99 6.67
CA THR A 76 12.29 8.82 7.42
C THR A 76 13.53 8.02 7.84
N PHE A 77 13.45 6.70 7.75
CA PHE A 77 14.46 5.74 8.16
C PHE A 77 14.99 4.88 7.00
N LYS A 78 14.77 5.28 5.76
CA LYS A 78 15.21 4.49 4.57
C LYS A 78 16.71 4.16 4.64
N GLU A 79 17.53 5.12 5.02
CA GLU A 79 18.98 4.93 5.15
C GLU A 79 19.34 3.90 6.24
N THR A 80 18.73 4.01 7.42
CA THR A 80 18.95 3.05 8.53
C THR A 80 18.54 1.63 8.16
N LEU A 81 17.47 1.48 7.38
CA LEU A 81 17.02 0.17 6.89
C LEU A 81 17.98 -0.37 5.83
N MET A 82 18.40 0.49 4.90
CA MET A 82 19.33 0.12 3.83
C MET A 82 20.71 -0.32 4.36
N GLU A 83 21.23 0.32 5.41
CA GLU A 83 22.48 -0.08 6.08
C GLU A 83 22.45 -1.53 6.59
N LYS A 84 21.25 -2.02 6.93
CA LYS A 84 21.03 -3.41 7.35
C LYS A 84 20.61 -4.34 6.20
N GLY A 85 20.59 -3.84 4.97
CA GLY A 85 20.14 -4.57 3.79
C GLY A 85 18.63 -4.81 3.77
N ILE A 86 17.87 -4.13 4.62
CA ILE A 86 16.40 -4.20 4.64
C ILE A 86 15.84 -3.35 3.50
N ILE A 87 14.94 -3.94 2.72
CA ILE A 87 14.22 -3.22 1.67
C ILE A 87 12.82 -2.95 2.20
N PHE A 88 12.42 -1.69 2.17
CA PHE A 88 11.04 -1.26 2.41
C PHE A 88 10.68 -0.15 1.44
N CYS A 89 9.82 -0.45 0.49
CA CYS A 89 9.48 0.46 -0.60
C CYS A 89 8.09 0.16 -1.16
N SER A 90 7.61 0.99 -2.09
CA SER A 90 6.41 0.68 -2.85
C SER A 90 6.62 -0.53 -3.76
N PHE A 91 5.52 -1.20 -4.12
CA PHE A 91 5.61 -2.33 -5.03
C PHE A 91 6.12 -1.91 -6.42
N SER A 92 5.71 -0.73 -6.89
CA SER A 92 6.19 -0.12 -8.14
C SER A 92 7.70 0.13 -8.13
N GLU A 93 8.26 0.58 -7.00
CA GLU A 93 9.71 0.74 -6.82
C GLU A 93 10.39 -0.63 -6.81
N ALA A 94 9.84 -1.60 -6.07
CA ALA A 94 10.39 -2.96 -6.00
C ALA A 94 10.45 -3.64 -7.37
N VAL A 95 9.46 -3.45 -8.23
CA VAL A 95 9.46 -4.00 -9.61
C VAL A 95 10.62 -3.45 -10.44
N ARG A 96 11.00 -2.19 -10.22
CA ARG A 96 12.09 -1.54 -10.97
C ARG A 96 13.46 -1.88 -10.41
N GLU A 97 13.61 -1.84 -9.09
CA GLU A 97 14.91 -1.92 -8.42
C GLU A 97 15.26 -3.33 -7.94
N HIS A 98 14.25 -4.16 -7.67
CA HIS A 98 14.40 -5.51 -7.14
C HIS A 98 13.58 -6.57 -7.90
N PRO A 99 13.60 -6.57 -9.26
CA PRO A 99 12.71 -7.40 -10.09
C PRO A 99 12.85 -8.89 -9.82
N ASP A 100 14.02 -9.36 -9.44
CA ASP A 100 14.25 -10.79 -9.19
C ASP A 100 13.57 -11.26 -7.92
N LEU A 101 13.58 -10.46 -6.86
CA LEU A 101 12.85 -10.74 -5.63
C LEU A 101 11.33 -10.74 -5.87
N VAL A 102 10.85 -9.74 -6.60
CA VAL A 102 9.43 -9.67 -6.95
C VAL A 102 9.00 -10.88 -7.77
N LYS A 103 9.73 -11.24 -8.81
CA LYS A 103 9.45 -12.44 -9.64
C LYS A 103 9.46 -13.72 -8.84
N LYS A 104 10.36 -13.84 -7.88
CA LYS A 104 10.49 -15.05 -7.05
C LYS A 104 9.32 -15.25 -6.11
N TYR A 105 8.84 -14.18 -5.49
CA TYR A 105 7.92 -14.28 -4.36
C TYR A 105 6.48 -13.82 -4.67
N MET A 106 6.27 -12.99 -5.69
CA MET A 106 4.95 -12.50 -6.05
C MET A 106 4.00 -13.65 -6.42
N GLY A 107 2.86 -13.73 -5.73
CA GLY A 107 1.87 -14.77 -5.96
C GLY A 107 2.28 -16.17 -5.49
N SER A 108 3.38 -16.30 -4.76
CA SER A 108 3.86 -17.61 -4.26
C SER A 108 3.04 -18.14 -3.09
N VAL A 109 2.40 -17.27 -2.32
CA VAL A 109 1.58 -17.64 -1.14
C VAL A 109 0.10 -17.66 -1.51
N VAL A 110 -0.44 -16.52 -1.97
CA VAL A 110 -1.83 -16.44 -2.41
C VAL A 110 -1.87 -16.36 -3.93
N GLY A 111 -2.24 -17.47 -4.55
CA GLY A 111 -2.39 -17.56 -6.00
C GLY A 111 -3.73 -16.98 -6.47
N TYR A 112 -3.78 -16.52 -7.71
CA TYR A 112 -5.00 -15.98 -8.32
C TYR A 112 -6.16 -17.00 -8.41
N ARG A 113 -5.88 -18.28 -8.24
CA ARG A 113 -6.87 -19.37 -8.28
C ARG A 113 -7.49 -19.69 -6.91
N ASP A 114 -7.02 -19.04 -5.86
CA ASP A 114 -7.48 -19.32 -4.50
C ASP A 114 -8.98 -18.99 -4.33
N ASN A 115 -9.37 -17.77 -4.67
CA ASN A 115 -10.77 -17.35 -4.64
C ASN A 115 -11.02 -16.18 -5.60
N PHE A 116 -12.29 -15.75 -5.71
CA PHE A 116 -12.69 -14.65 -6.58
C PHE A 116 -11.95 -13.34 -6.27
N PHE A 117 -11.80 -12.98 -5.00
CA PHE A 117 -11.14 -11.73 -4.61
C PHE A 117 -9.63 -11.77 -4.84
N ALA A 118 -9.01 -12.93 -4.67
CA ALA A 118 -7.59 -13.12 -5.02
C ALA A 118 -7.37 -12.96 -6.53
N ALA A 119 -8.30 -13.48 -7.36
CA ALA A 119 -8.27 -13.29 -8.80
C ALA A 119 -8.46 -11.82 -9.19
N LEU A 120 -9.46 -11.15 -8.61
CA LEU A 120 -9.75 -9.74 -8.86
C LEU A 120 -8.56 -8.86 -8.46
N ASN A 121 -8.04 -9.03 -7.23
CA ASN A 121 -6.87 -8.28 -6.76
C ASN A 121 -5.66 -8.51 -7.69
N SER A 122 -5.43 -9.74 -8.12
CA SER A 122 -4.31 -10.07 -9.03
C SER A 122 -4.43 -9.38 -10.40
N ALA A 123 -5.66 -9.12 -10.85
CA ALA A 123 -5.91 -8.48 -12.14
C ALA A 123 -5.83 -6.94 -12.10
N VAL A 124 -6.20 -6.32 -10.96
CA VAL A 124 -6.43 -4.87 -10.89
C VAL A 124 -5.59 -4.14 -9.85
N PHE A 125 -4.73 -4.80 -9.07
CA PHE A 125 -3.88 -4.10 -8.13
C PHE A 125 -2.93 -3.14 -8.87
N SER A 126 -2.75 -1.95 -8.31
CA SER A 126 -1.94 -0.90 -8.93
C SER A 126 -0.61 -0.67 -8.22
N ASP A 127 -0.61 -0.85 -6.91
CA ASP A 127 0.59 -0.71 -6.09
C ASP A 127 0.43 -1.47 -4.76
N GLY A 128 1.30 -1.23 -3.81
CA GLY A 128 1.31 -1.83 -2.49
C GLY A 128 2.65 -1.68 -1.80
N SER A 129 2.87 -2.46 -0.76
CA SER A 129 4.12 -2.43 -0.01
C SER A 129 4.98 -3.64 -0.30
N PHE A 130 6.27 -3.43 -0.42
CA PHE A 130 7.27 -4.48 -0.52
C PHE A 130 8.26 -4.38 0.63
N VAL A 131 8.42 -5.48 1.37
CA VAL A 131 9.35 -5.60 2.48
C VAL A 131 10.21 -6.84 2.28
N TYR A 132 11.52 -6.68 2.37
CA TYR A 132 12.47 -7.79 2.42
C TYR A 132 13.41 -7.63 3.60
N ILE A 133 13.49 -8.64 4.44
CA ILE A 133 14.41 -8.71 5.57
C ILE A 133 15.42 -9.83 5.30
N PRO A 134 16.71 -9.50 5.19
CA PRO A 134 17.76 -10.51 4.95
C PRO A 134 17.89 -11.50 6.10
N LYS A 135 18.48 -12.65 5.78
CA LYS A 135 18.78 -13.71 6.73
C LYS A 135 19.52 -13.20 7.97
N GLY A 136 19.04 -13.58 9.15
CA GLY A 136 19.64 -13.23 10.45
C GLY A 136 19.49 -11.76 10.85
N VAL A 137 18.77 -10.96 10.06
CA VAL A 137 18.59 -9.53 10.34
C VAL A 137 17.33 -9.29 11.15
N ARG A 138 17.46 -8.51 12.22
CA ARG A 138 16.33 -8.02 13.01
C ARG A 138 16.03 -6.59 12.62
N CYS A 139 14.80 -6.34 12.14
CA CYS A 139 14.37 -4.98 11.83
C CYS A 139 14.39 -4.13 13.11
N PRO A 140 15.07 -2.96 13.10
CA PRO A 140 15.26 -2.17 14.32
C PRO A 140 14.01 -1.41 14.76
N MET A 141 13.00 -1.35 13.91
CA MET A 141 11.76 -0.61 14.16
C MET A 141 10.55 -1.36 13.60
N GLU A 142 9.38 -0.97 14.04
CA GLU A 142 8.12 -1.41 13.47
C GLU A 142 7.88 -0.69 12.14
N LEU A 143 7.47 -1.45 11.13
CA LEU A 143 7.10 -0.92 9.82
C LEU A 143 5.59 -0.81 9.75
N SER A 144 5.10 0.25 9.10
CA SER A 144 3.67 0.43 8.86
C SER A 144 3.41 1.05 7.49
N THR A 145 2.27 0.74 6.90
CA THR A 145 1.81 1.36 5.67
C THR A 145 0.37 1.83 5.84
N TYR A 146 0.11 3.04 5.42
CA TYR A 146 -1.23 3.63 5.46
C TYR A 146 -1.73 3.87 4.03
N PHE A 147 -2.89 3.29 3.71
CA PHE A 147 -3.57 3.46 2.43
C PHE A 147 -4.83 4.33 2.62
N ARG A 148 -5.04 5.28 1.73
CA ARG A 148 -6.21 6.14 1.76
C ARG A 148 -6.92 6.19 0.42
N ILE A 149 -8.24 5.99 0.45
CA ILE A 149 -9.13 6.12 -0.70
C ILE A 149 -9.99 7.36 -0.51
N ASN A 150 -9.90 8.34 -1.41
CA ASN A 150 -10.60 9.62 -1.34
C ASN A 150 -11.74 9.77 -2.35
N ALA A 151 -11.88 8.88 -3.32
CA ALA A 151 -12.84 9.01 -4.39
C ALA A 151 -14.07 8.12 -4.17
N ARG A 152 -15.27 8.66 -4.42
CA ARG A 152 -16.49 7.86 -4.46
C ARG A 152 -16.47 6.92 -5.67
N ASN A 153 -17.03 5.72 -5.49
CA ASN A 153 -17.13 4.68 -6.53
C ASN A 153 -15.78 4.24 -7.11
N THR A 154 -14.70 4.41 -6.35
CA THR A 154 -13.36 3.96 -6.73
C THR A 154 -12.95 2.83 -5.81
N GLY A 155 -12.58 1.69 -6.36
CA GLY A 155 -11.92 0.61 -5.67
C GLY A 155 -10.41 0.84 -5.68
N GLN A 156 -9.76 0.64 -4.55
CA GLN A 156 -8.31 0.58 -4.48
C GLN A 156 -7.92 -0.85 -4.12
N PHE A 157 -7.07 -1.42 -4.96
CA PHE A 157 -6.55 -2.77 -4.80
C PHE A 157 -5.05 -2.69 -4.69
N GLU A 158 -4.55 -3.19 -3.60
CA GLU A 158 -3.14 -3.17 -3.27
C GLU A 158 -2.64 -4.57 -2.94
N ARG A 159 -1.32 -4.76 -3.00
CA ARG A 159 -0.65 -5.96 -2.55
C ARG A 159 0.50 -5.62 -1.63
N THR A 160 0.47 -6.18 -0.44
CA THR A 160 1.61 -6.16 0.47
C THR A 160 2.34 -7.49 0.38
N LEU A 161 3.64 -7.44 0.08
CA LEU A 161 4.52 -8.60 0.05
C LEU A 161 5.64 -8.43 1.08
N ILE A 162 5.62 -9.27 2.10
CA ILE A 162 6.63 -9.30 3.15
C ILE A 162 7.42 -10.59 3.01
N VAL A 163 8.72 -10.47 2.82
CA VAL A 163 9.67 -11.57 2.75
C VAL A 163 10.62 -11.47 3.92
N ALA A 164 10.46 -12.35 4.89
CA ALA A 164 11.36 -12.52 6.02
C ALA A 164 12.20 -13.78 5.76
N ASP A 165 13.51 -13.61 5.54
CA ASP A 165 14.42 -14.71 5.30
C ASP A 165 14.74 -15.45 6.61
N ASP A 166 15.45 -16.56 6.56
CA ASP A 166 15.76 -17.41 7.73
C ASP A 166 16.35 -16.59 8.89
N ASP A 167 15.89 -16.86 10.11
CA ASP A 167 16.34 -16.21 11.35
C ASP A 167 16.18 -14.68 11.37
N SER A 168 15.32 -14.12 10.50
CA SER A 168 15.02 -12.70 10.47
C SER A 168 13.80 -12.34 11.32
N TYR A 169 13.64 -11.04 11.60
CA TYR A 169 12.49 -10.54 12.38
C TYR A 169 12.02 -9.18 11.87
N VAL A 170 10.71 -9.03 11.74
CA VAL A 170 10.04 -7.76 11.45
C VAL A 170 8.67 -7.70 12.13
N SER A 171 8.30 -6.52 12.61
CA SER A 171 6.93 -6.16 13.01
C SER A 171 6.36 -5.24 11.94
N TYR A 172 5.16 -5.55 11.46
CA TYR A 172 4.49 -4.80 10.41
C TYR A 172 3.02 -4.57 10.79
N LEU A 173 2.55 -3.30 10.70
CA LEU A 173 1.18 -2.85 10.97
C LEU A 173 0.50 -2.34 9.71
#